data_0929ff5bae6d3aee4b976d22bda4057f
#
_entry.id   0929ff5bae6d3aee4b976d22bda4057f
#
_cell.length_a   1.000
_cell.length_b   1.000
_cell.length_c   1.000
_cell.angle_alpha   90.00
_cell.angle_beta   90.00
_cell.angle_gamma   90.00
#
_symmetry.space_group_name_H-M   'P 1'
#
loop_
_entity.id
_entity.type
_entity.pdbx_description
1 polymer ?
#
loop_
_entity_poly.entity_id
_entity_poly.type
_entity_poly.pdbx_seq_one_letter_code
_entity_poly.pdbx_strand_id
1 'polypeptide(L)'
;VRAGLPRKLAVEAAAQLQNDLEHFDASVLNQQIDTMHELEHQADLTKHQAMEKLIREFITPLEREDILGLTSAIDDVTDSIEDVLLRLYMFNIHELRPDALEFSRIVAQCCAALQDLMDEFPHFRKSKTIREKIIEINHLEEIGDRLYTEAMHRLHTERPDAVEILSWTTIYDRFEKCCDMCEHVADSVELVILKNS
;
A
#
# COMPACT_ATOMS: atom_id res chain seq x y z
N VAL A 1 4.68 -2.77 21.02
CA VAL A 1 4.65 -2.07 19.74
C VAL A 1 5.41 -2.82 18.63
N ARG A 2 6.53 -3.56 18.92
CA ARG A 2 7.32 -4.27 17.89
C ARG A 2 6.63 -5.48 17.23
N ALA A 3 5.62 -6.09 17.82
CA ALA A 3 5.15 -7.43 17.44
C ALA A 3 3.74 -7.48 16.81
N GLY A 4 3.21 -6.38 16.36
CA GLY A 4 1.79 -6.37 15.97
C GLY A 4 1.39 -5.44 14.83
N LEU A 5 2.34 -4.89 14.07
CA LEU A 5 1.98 -4.07 12.91
C LEU A 5 2.06 -4.90 11.62
N PRO A 6 1.07 -4.83 10.72
CA PRO A 6 0.98 -5.68 9.51
C PRO A 6 1.96 -5.31 8.39
N ARG A 7 2.95 -4.43 8.64
CA ARG A 7 3.88 -3.88 7.66
C ARG A 7 4.60 -4.90 6.76
N LYS A 8 4.88 -6.11 7.28
CA LYS A 8 5.50 -7.17 6.47
C LYS A 8 4.54 -7.74 5.45
N LEU A 9 3.27 -7.82 5.82
CA LEU A 9 2.22 -8.33 4.94
C LEU A 9 1.96 -7.36 3.79
N ALA A 10 2.05 -6.04 4.02
CA ALA A 10 1.99 -5.06 2.94
C ALA A 10 3.13 -5.25 1.92
N VAL A 11 4.38 -5.53 2.39
CA VAL A 11 5.51 -5.84 1.49
C VAL A 11 5.29 -7.15 0.75
N GLU A 12 4.79 -8.19 1.43
CA GLU A 12 4.50 -9.48 0.80
C GLU A 12 3.38 -9.34 -0.24
N ALA A 13 2.31 -8.58 0.06
CA ALA A 13 1.23 -8.28 -0.87
C ALA A 13 1.71 -7.51 -2.10
N ALA A 14 2.54 -6.47 -1.91
CA ALA A 14 3.09 -5.69 -3.01
C ALA A 14 4.04 -6.51 -3.90
N ALA A 15 4.87 -7.37 -3.30
CA ALA A 15 5.74 -8.28 -4.05
C ALA A 15 4.93 -9.34 -4.82
N GLN A 16 3.84 -9.85 -4.22
CA GLN A 16 2.93 -10.78 -4.89
C GLN A 16 2.23 -10.09 -6.07
N LEU A 17 1.69 -8.88 -5.87
CA LEU A 17 1.08 -8.09 -6.95
C LEU A 17 2.06 -7.88 -8.10
N GLN A 18 3.29 -7.46 -7.82
CA GLN A 18 4.30 -7.24 -8.87
C GLN A 18 4.58 -8.53 -9.64
N ASN A 19 4.77 -9.65 -8.94
CA ASN A 19 5.00 -10.95 -9.58
C ASN A 19 3.82 -11.39 -10.45
N ASP A 20 2.59 -11.22 -9.96
CA ASP A 20 1.38 -11.60 -10.66
C ASP A 20 1.18 -10.79 -11.94
N LEU A 21 1.55 -9.51 -11.93
CA LEU A 21 1.45 -8.66 -13.11
C LEU A 21 2.61 -8.89 -14.09
N GLU A 22 3.82 -9.19 -13.61
CA GLU A 22 4.95 -9.56 -14.48
C GLU A 22 4.73 -10.90 -15.23
N HIS A 23 3.89 -11.78 -14.66
CA HIS A 23 3.53 -13.08 -15.25
C HIS A 23 2.01 -13.18 -15.49
N PHE A 24 1.38 -12.08 -15.88
CA PHE A 24 -0.07 -11.97 -15.95
C PHE A 24 -0.69 -13.02 -16.88
N ASP A 25 -1.63 -13.77 -16.32
CA ASP A 25 -2.48 -14.71 -17.04
C ASP A 25 -3.92 -14.61 -16.48
N ALA A 26 -4.82 -14.08 -17.29
CA ALA A 26 -6.21 -13.90 -16.92
C ALA A 26 -6.91 -15.20 -16.49
N SER A 27 -6.43 -16.37 -16.95
CA SER A 27 -7.02 -17.67 -16.62
C SER A 27 -6.77 -18.10 -15.17
N VAL A 28 -5.72 -17.58 -14.52
CA VAL A 28 -5.36 -17.89 -13.12
C VAL A 28 -5.68 -16.75 -12.16
N LEU A 29 -6.25 -15.64 -12.65
CA LEU A 29 -6.49 -14.43 -11.86
C LEU A 29 -7.32 -14.70 -10.58
N ASN A 30 -8.32 -15.61 -10.65
CA ASN A 30 -9.07 -16.00 -9.45
C ASN A 30 -8.17 -16.61 -8.36
N GLN A 31 -7.20 -17.44 -8.73
CA GLN A 31 -6.28 -18.05 -7.77
C GLN A 31 -5.31 -17.00 -7.20
N GLN A 32 -4.91 -16.02 -8.01
CA GLN A 32 -4.09 -14.89 -7.55
C GLN A 32 -4.85 -14.02 -6.55
N ILE A 33 -6.15 -13.77 -6.80
CA ILE A 33 -7.03 -13.06 -5.85
C ILE A 33 -7.16 -13.84 -4.54
N ASP A 34 -7.41 -15.16 -4.58
CA ASP A 34 -7.52 -15.97 -3.37
C ASP A 34 -6.21 -15.89 -2.54
N THR A 35 -5.06 -15.90 -3.20
CA THR A 35 -3.74 -15.75 -2.53
C THR A 35 -3.58 -14.37 -1.91
N MET A 36 -3.98 -13.32 -2.62
CA MET A 36 -3.92 -11.93 -2.12
C MET A 36 -4.88 -11.72 -0.95
N HIS A 37 -6.09 -12.27 -1.05
CA HIS A 37 -7.09 -12.20 0.01
C HIS A 37 -6.61 -12.88 1.30
N GLU A 38 -5.84 -13.95 1.20
CA GLU A 38 -5.23 -14.57 2.39
C GLU A 38 -4.20 -13.63 3.06
N LEU A 39 -3.43 -12.86 2.28
CA LEU A 39 -2.48 -11.87 2.82
C LEU A 39 -3.22 -10.70 3.49
N GLU A 40 -4.27 -10.18 2.85
CA GLU A 40 -5.14 -9.14 3.44
C GLU A 40 -5.77 -9.65 4.76
N HIS A 41 -6.37 -10.83 4.75
CA HIS A 41 -6.98 -11.41 5.94
C HIS A 41 -5.97 -11.59 7.09
N GLN A 42 -4.72 -11.97 6.80
CA GLN A 42 -3.67 -12.04 7.80
C GLN A 42 -3.28 -10.65 8.34
N ALA A 43 -3.32 -9.60 7.49
CA ALA A 43 -3.09 -8.23 7.93
C ALA A 43 -4.19 -7.75 8.87
N ASP A 44 -5.46 -7.98 8.53
CA ASP A 44 -6.61 -7.65 9.37
C ASP A 44 -6.57 -8.40 10.72
N LEU A 45 -6.27 -9.70 10.73
CA LEU A 45 -6.07 -10.46 11.96
C LEU A 45 -4.94 -9.88 12.81
N THR A 46 -3.84 -9.45 12.20
CA THR A 46 -2.70 -8.83 12.89
C THR A 46 -3.10 -7.50 13.51
N LYS A 47 -3.89 -6.68 12.80
CA LYS A 47 -4.50 -5.44 13.29
C LYS A 47 -5.37 -5.72 14.53
N HIS A 48 -6.30 -6.67 14.42
CA HIS A 48 -7.18 -7.03 15.55
C HIS A 48 -6.41 -7.50 16.78
N GLN A 49 -5.37 -8.34 16.61
CA GLN A 49 -4.50 -8.77 17.71
C GLN A 49 -3.74 -7.59 18.35
N ALA A 50 -3.29 -6.62 17.54
CA ALA A 50 -2.64 -5.42 18.05
C ALA A 50 -3.63 -4.57 18.89
N MET A 51 -4.87 -4.42 18.43
CA MET A 51 -5.94 -3.73 19.16
C MET A 51 -6.26 -4.41 20.48
N GLU A 52 -6.41 -5.75 20.50
CA GLU A 52 -6.66 -6.49 21.73
C GLU A 52 -5.53 -6.36 22.77
N LYS A 53 -4.27 -6.40 22.31
CA LYS A 53 -3.11 -6.17 23.19
C LYS A 53 -3.15 -4.76 23.77
N LEU A 54 -3.44 -3.77 22.96
CA LEU A 54 -3.50 -2.36 23.37
C LEU A 54 -4.57 -2.12 24.44
N ILE A 55 -5.73 -2.80 24.35
CA ILE A 55 -6.79 -2.71 25.37
C ILE A 55 -6.30 -3.26 26.73
N ARG A 56 -5.47 -4.30 26.73
CA ARG A 56 -4.96 -4.98 27.94
C ARG A 56 -3.76 -4.27 28.57
N GLU A 57 -3.02 -3.48 27.82
CA GLU A 57 -1.87 -2.73 28.33
C GLU A 57 -2.33 -1.50 29.12
N PHE A 58 -1.88 -1.37 30.38
CA PHE A 58 -2.25 -0.25 31.24
C PHE A 58 -1.45 1.02 30.95
N ILE A 59 -0.19 0.88 30.51
CA ILE A 59 0.71 1.98 30.17
C ILE A 59 1.26 1.75 28.77
N THR A 60 1.03 2.67 27.86
CA THR A 60 1.56 2.65 26.49
C THR A 60 2.59 3.75 26.29
N PRO A 61 3.67 3.53 25.52
CA PRO A 61 4.72 4.52 25.27
C PRO A 61 4.26 5.68 24.37
N LEU A 62 3.16 5.50 23.65
CA LEU A 62 2.47 6.47 22.80
C LEU A 62 0.99 6.49 23.17
N GLU A 63 0.27 7.51 22.74
CA GLU A 63 -1.18 7.56 22.88
C GLU A 63 -1.84 6.38 22.15
N ARG A 64 -2.87 5.79 22.76
CA ARG A 64 -3.56 4.62 22.18
C ARG A 64 -4.16 4.92 20.83
N GLU A 65 -4.69 6.13 20.67
CA GLU A 65 -5.29 6.60 19.42
C GLU A 65 -4.27 6.65 18.29
N ASP A 66 -3.04 7.09 18.57
CA ASP A 66 -1.95 7.12 17.59
C ASP A 66 -1.55 5.70 17.15
N ILE A 67 -1.49 4.76 18.09
CA ILE A 67 -1.17 3.34 17.77
C ILE A 67 -2.28 2.71 16.93
N LEU A 68 -3.55 2.97 17.28
CA LEU A 68 -4.71 2.48 16.52
C LEU A 68 -4.75 3.06 15.12
N GLY A 69 -4.55 4.38 14.99
CA GLY A 69 -4.51 5.06 13.71
C GLY A 69 -3.43 4.51 12.78
N LEU A 70 -2.20 4.36 13.28
CA LEU A 70 -1.09 3.78 12.52
C LEU A 70 -1.36 2.32 12.11
N THR A 71 -1.97 1.53 13.01
CA THR A 71 -2.27 0.13 12.71
C THR A 71 -3.31 0.01 11.61
N SER A 72 -4.36 0.85 11.64
CA SER A 72 -5.38 0.91 10.59
C SER A 72 -4.79 1.41 9.27
N ALA A 73 -4.01 2.47 9.29
CA ALA A 73 -3.41 3.01 8.08
C ALA A 73 -2.49 2.01 7.36
N ILE A 74 -1.75 1.17 8.11
CA ILE A 74 -0.91 0.12 7.50
C ILE A 74 -1.77 -1.02 6.90
N ASP A 75 -2.87 -1.34 7.52
CA ASP A 75 -3.83 -2.33 7.02
C ASP A 75 -4.47 -1.86 5.71
N ASP A 76 -4.89 -0.60 5.65
CA ASP A 76 -5.46 0.05 4.46
C ASP A 76 -4.50 -0.02 3.24
N VAL A 77 -3.17 -0.13 3.45
CA VAL A 77 -2.20 -0.37 2.36
C VAL A 77 -2.42 -1.75 1.74
N THR A 78 -2.59 -2.79 2.56
CA THR A 78 -2.78 -4.17 2.06
C THR A 78 -4.11 -4.29 1.34
N ASP A 79 -5.18 -3.70 1.88
CA ASP A 79 -6.52 -3.66 1.26
C ASP A 79 -6.47 -2.96 -0.11
N SER A 80 -5.74 -1.85 -0.23
CA SER A 80 -5.62 -1.13 -1.50
C SER A 80 -4.90 -1.95 -2.57
N ILE A 81 -3.92 -2.79 -2.18
CA ILE A 81 -3.20 -3.69 -3.08
C ILE A 81 -4.12 -4.82 -3.60
N GLU A 82 -4.92 -5.43 -2.72
CA GLU A 82 -5.91 -6.42 -3.12
C GLU A 82 -6.92 -5.84 -4.13
N ASP A 83 -7.35 -4.60 -3.89
CA ASP A 83 -8.35 -3.92 -4.72
C ASP A 83 -7.89 -3.76 -6.18
N VAL A 84 -6.58 -3.73 -6.46
CA VAL A 84 -6.04 -3.73 -7.83
C VAL A 84 -6.39 -5.03 -8.56
N LEU A 85 -6.10 -6.20 -7.97
CA LEU A 85 -6.41 -7.50 -8.58
C LEU A 85 -7.92 -7.70 -8.74
N LEU A 86 -8.70 -7.26 -7.74
CA LEU A 86 -10.16 -7.29 -7.83
C LEU A 86 -10.69 -6.47 -9.01
N ARG A 87 -10.11 -5.29 -9.30
CA ARG A 87 -10.51 -4.47 -10.46
C ARG A 87 -10.13 -5.14 -11.79
N LEU A 88 -8.94 -5.75 -11.88
CA LEU A 88 -8.57 -6.50 -13.09
C LEU A 88 -9.58 -7.63 -13.37
N TYR A 89 -10.02 -8.33 -12.34
CA TYR A 89 -11.04 -9.37 -12.47
C TYR A 89 -12.44 -8.81 -12.83
N MET A 90 -12.91 -7.79 -12.08
CA MET A 90 -14.22 -7.19 -12.26
C MET A 90 -14.41 -6.63 -13.68
N PHE A 91 -13.38 -6.06 -14.26
CA PHE A 91 -13.39 -5.51 -15.60
C PHE A 91 -13.00 -6.53 -16.69
N ASN A 92 -12.77 -7.79 -16.30
CA ASN A 92 -12.45 -8.88 -17.21
C ASN A 92 -11.23 -8.54 -18.09
N ILE A 93 -10.16 -8.04 -17.48
CA ILE A 93 -8.94 -7.66 -18.19
C ILE A 93 -8.21 -8.93 -18.65
N HIS A 94 -7.86 -8.99 -19.94
CA HIS A 94 -7.13 -10.09 -20.55
C HIS A 94 -5.70 -9.73 -20.93
N GLU A 95 -5.42 -8.45 -21.12
CA GLU A 95 -4.10 -7.93 -21.47
C GLU A 95 -3.80 -6.71 -20.60
N LEU A 96 -2.60 -6.68 -20.02
CA LEU A 96 -2.17 -5.55 -19.21
C LEU A 96 -1.61 -4.43 -20.08
N ARG A 97 -1.93 -3.20 -19.70
CA ARG A 97 -1.22 -2.04 -20.22
C ARG A 97 0.16 -1.93 -19.55
N PRO A 98 1.19 -1.48 -20.28
CA PRO A 98 2.55 -1.35 -19.75
C PRO A 98 2.64 -0.53 -18.45
N ASP A 99 1.79 0.50 -18.33
CA ASP A 99 1.72 1.35 -17.14
C ASP A 99 1.42 0.56 -15.85
N ALA A 100 0.60 -0.50 -15.94
CA ALA A 100 0.27 -1.33 -14.78
C ALA A 100 1.51 -2.04 -14.18
N LEU A 101 2.44 -2.47 -15.03
CA LEU A 101 3.71 -3.06 -14.58
C LEU A 101 4.62 -2.02 -13.93
N GLU A 102 4.63 -0.80 -14.44
CA GLU A 102 5.41 0.28 -13.84
C GLU A 102 4.83 0.67 -12.48
N PHE A 103 3.51 0.79 -12.37
CA PHE A 103 2.83 1.02 -11.10
C PHE A 103 3.13 -0.06 -10.06
N SER A 104 3.05 -1.34 -10.42
CA SER A 104 3.32 -2.43 -9.45
C SER A 104 4.72 -2.35 -8.85
N ARG A 105 5.72 -1.91 -9.64
CA ARG A 105 7.09 -1.69 -9.15
C ARG A 105 7.16 -0.51 -8.19
N ILE A 106 6.47 0.59 -8.47
CA ILE A 106 6.43 1.76 -7.57
C ILE A 106 5.74 1.37 -6.26
N VAL A 107 4.60 0.67 -6.30
CA VAL A 107 3.90 0.18 -5.11
C VAL A 107 4.81 -0.71 -4.26
N ALA A 108 5.57 -1.63 -4.89
CA ALA A 108 6.53 -2.46 -4.16
C ALA A 108 7.64 -1.63 -3.50
N GLN A 109 8.13 -0.57 -4.15
CA GLN A 109 9.12 0.35 -3.57
C GLN A 109 8.53 1.15 -2.41
N CYS A 110 7.31 1.67 -2.53
CA CYS A 110 6.60 2.36 -1.45
C CYS A 110 6.45 1.46 -0.22
N CYS A 111 6.00 0.21 -0.39
CA CYS A 111 5.85 -0.74 0.71
C CYS A 111 7.19 -1.11 1.35
N ALA A 112 8.27 -1.25 0.57
CA ALA A 112 9.62 -1.50 1.10
C ALA A 112 10.11 -0.30 1.93
N ALA A 113 9.97 0.93 1.43
CA ALA A 113 10.31 2.15 2.16
C ALA A 113 9.46 2.31 3.43
N LEU A 114 8.18 1.96 3.37
CA LEU A 114 7.29 1.94 4.53
C LEU A 114 7.75 0.94 5.59
N GLN A 115 8.16 -0.25 5.21
CA GLN A 115 8.73 -1.22 6.15
C GLN A 115 9.96 -0.66 6.84
N ASP A 116 10.87 -0.04 6.09
CA ASP A 116 12.09 0.58 6.61
C ASP A 116 11.79 1.71 7.60
N LEU A 117 10.78 2.55 7.30
CA LEU A 117 10.29 3.58 8.21
C LEU A 117 9.77 2.96 9.51
N MET A 118 8.92 1.94 9.40
CA MET A 118 8.30 1.29 10.56
C MET A 118 9.28 0.47 11.41
N ASP A 119 10.38 -0.01 10.82
CA ASP A 119 11.45 -0.67 11.58
C ASP A 119 12.28 0.34 12.40
N GLU A 120 12.45 1.55 11.91
CA GLU A 120 13.12 2.65 12.60
C GLU A 120 12.21 3.34 13.64
N PHE A 121 10.90 3.39 13.42
CA PHE A 121 9.93 4.12 14.23
C PHE A 121 9.98 3.83 15.74
N PRO A 122 10.19 2.59 16.26
CA PRO A 122 10.33 2.35 17.68
C PRO A 122 11.47 3.14 18.35
N HIS A 123 12.40 3.64 17.56
CA HIS A 123 13.59 4.37 18.01
C HIS A 123 13.59 5.85 17.57
N PHE A 124 12.45 6.39 17.14
CA PHE A 124 12.34 7.72 16.50
C PHE A 124 13.02 8.84 17.29
N ARG A 125 12.94 8.85 18.64
CA ARG A 125 13.58 9.87 19.50
C ARG A 125 15.11 9.90 19.39
N LYS A 126 15.75 8.84 18.92
CA LYS A 126 17.21 8.71 18.77
C LYS A 126 17.62 8.57 17.31
N SER A 127 16.67 8.39 16.43
CA SER A 127 16.93 8.23 15.00
C SER A 127 17.41 9.53 14.38
N LYS A 128 18.39 9.40 13.49
CA LYS A 128 18.90 10.50 12.65
C LYS A 128 18.38 10.40 11.22
N THR A 129 17.77 9.27 10.87
CA THR A 129 17.40 8.90 9.49
C THR A 129 15.90 8.78 9.28
N ILE A 130 15.08 8.81 10.34
CA ILE A 130 13.63 8.62 10.22
C ILE A 130 12.98 9.66 9.31
N ARG A 131 13.46 10.90 9.34
CA ARG A 131 12.95 11.97 8.48
C ARG A 131 13.29 11.73 7.00
N GLU A 132 14.47 11.18 6.73
CA GLU A 132 14.88 10.80 5.36
C GLU A 132 13.99 9.68 4.81
N LYS A 133 13.57 8.73 5.67
CA LYS A 133 12.65 7.65 5.28
C LYS A 133 11.23 8.16 4.97
N ILE A 134 10.74 9.15 5.72
CA ILE A 134 9.46 9.81 5.41
C ILE A 134 9.56 10.51 4.05
N ILE A 135 10.64 11.29 3.83
CA ILE A 135 10.85 11.98 2.55
C ILE A 135 10.94 11.00 1.38
N GLU A 136 11.55 9.83 1.58
CA GLU A 136 11.64 8.80 0.54
C GLU A 136 10.27 8.28 0.11
N ILE A 137 9.36 8.04 1.07
CA ILE A 137 7.99 7.58 0.77
C ILE A 137 7.25 8.66 -0.02
N ASN A 138 7.30 9.93 0.42
CA ASN A 138 6.66 11.04 -0.28
C ASN A 138 7.23 11.21 -1.69
N HIS A 139 8.54 11.01 -1.87
CA HIS A 139 9.15 11.05 -3.19
C HIS A 139 8.66 9.91 -4.11
N LEU A 140 8.46 8.72 -3.58
CA LEU A 140 7.92 7.58 -4.34
C LEU A 140 6.45 7.79 -4.71
N GLU A 141 5.65 8.38 -3.82
CA GLU A 141 4.29 8.79 -4.11
C GLU A 141 4.24 9.83 -5.24
N GLU A 142 5.08 10.89 -5.20
CA GLU A 142 5.20 11.86 -6.30
C GLU A 142 5.56 11.21 -7.65
N ILE A 143 6.32 10.10 -7.65
CA ILE A 143 6.60 9.32 -8.86
C ILE A 143 5.32 8.60 -9.31
N GLY A 144 4.55 8.02 -8.39
CA GLY A 144 3.25 7.41 -8.64
C GLY A 144 2.26 8.39 -9.28
N ASP A 145 2.14 9.58 -8.73
CA ASP A 145 1.29 10.67 -9.22
C ASP A 145 1.63 11.09 -10.66
N ARG A 146 2.92 11.23 -10.94
CA ARG A 146 3.36 11.53 -12.30
C ARG A 146 3.02 10.41 -13.27
N LEU A 147 3.25 9.16 -12.86
CA LEU A 147 2.90 8.00 -13.67
C LEU A 147 1.39 7.94 -13.93
N TYR A 148 0.57 8.20 -12.89
CA TYR A 148 -0.89 8.29 -13.02
C TYR A 148 -1.30 9.32 -14.06
N THR A 149 -0.79 10.55 -13.93
CA THR A 149 -1.09 11.65 -14.86
C THR A 149 -0.70 11.27 -16.29
N GLU A 150 0.46 10.68 -16.50
CA GLU A 150 0.95 10.27 -17.82
C GLU A 150 0.16 9.07 -18.38
N ALA A 151 -0.15 8.07 -17.57
CA ALA A 151 -0.95 6.91 -17.97
C ALA A 151 -2.36 7.34 -18.39
N MET A 152 -3.00 8.22 -17.61
CA MET A 152 -4.29 8.81 -17.95
C MET A 152 -4.26 9.61 -19.24
N HIS A 153 -3.20 10.41 -19.44
CA HIS A 153 -3.03 11.15 -20.70
C HIS A 153 -2.85 10.21 -21.90
N ARG A 154 -2.04 9.15 -21.78
CA ARG A 154 -1.88 8.13 -22.85
C ARG A 154 -3.20 7.45 -23.15
N LEU A 155 -3.92 6.97 -22.14
CA LEU A 155 -5.21 6.31 -22.29
C LEU A 155 -6.21 7.15 -23.09
N HIS A 156 -6.32 8.45 -22.79
CA HIS A 156 -7.25 9.34 -23.47
C HIS A 156 -6.75 9.78 -24.86
N THR A 157 -5.45 9.76 -25.10
CA THR A 157 -4.85 10.08 -26.40
C THR A 157 -5.03 8.94 -27.40
N GLU A 158 -4.87 7.70 -26.96
CA GLU A 158 -5.05 6.50 -27.78
C GLU A 158 -6.51 6.28 -28.18
N ARG A 159 -7.45 6.81 -27.37
CA ARG A 159 -8.90 6.76 -27.61
C ARG A 159 -9.44 5.33 -27.82
N PRO A 160 -9.17 4.40 -26.90
CA PRO A 160 -9.82 3.10 -26.96
C PRO A 160 -11.34 3.24 -26.77
N ASP A 161 -12.06 2.14 -26.75
CA ASP A 161 -13.50 2.22 -26.50
C ASP A 161 -13.83 2.73 -25.07
N ALA A 162 -15.07 3.16 -24.85
CA ALA A 162 -15.48 3.77 -23.61
C ALA A 162 -15.41 2.80 -22.41
N VAL A 163 -15.56 1.49 -22.64
CA VAL A 163 -15.46 0.48 -21.58
C VAL A 163 -14.00 0.32 -21.15
N GLU A 164 -13.09 0.30 -22.11
CA GLU A 164 -11.65 0.23 -21.81
C GLU A 164 -11.17 1.49 -21.07
N ILE A 165 -11.62 2.68 -21.48
CA ILE A 165 -11.31 3.93 -20.76
C ILE A 165 -11.81 3.86 -19.33
N LEU A 166 -13.07 3.47 -19.11
CA LEU A 166 -13.65 3.35 -17.76
C LEU A 166 -12.86 2.35 -16.90
N SER A 167 -12.56 1.19 -17.44
CA SER A 167 -11.87 0.13 -16.73
C SER A 167 -10.47 0.56 -16.31
N TRP A 168 -9.68 1.06 -17.25
CA TRP A 168 -8.29 1.45 -16.96
C TRP A 168 -8.19 2.73 -16.12
N THR A 169 -9.11 3.68 -16.27
CA THR A 169 -9.19 4.82 -15.33
C THR A 169 -9.35 4.31 -13.91
N THR A 170 -10.32 3.41 -13.68
CA THR A 170 -10.57 2.86 -12.34
C THR A 170 -9.39 2.03 -11.81
N ILE A 171 -8.70 1.28 -12.68
CA ILE A 171 -7.53 0.48 -12.28
C ILE A 171 -6.36 1.39 -11.91
N TYR A 172 -6.10 2.46 -12.69
CA TYR A 172 -5.04 3.42 -12.37
C TYR A 172 -5.32 4.17 -11.06
N ASP A 173 -6.59 4.55 -10.79
CA ASP A 173 -7.00 5.12 -9.50
C ASP A 173 -6.66 4.17 -8.31
N ARG A 174 -6.71 2.84 -8.51
CA ARG A 174 -6.35 1.90 -7.45
C ARG A 174 -4.84 1.80 -7.23
N PHE A 175 -4.05 1.86 -8.30
CA PHE A 175 -2.60 1.88 -8.18
C PHE A 175 -2.08 3.15 -7.48
N GLU A 176 -2.58 4.32 -7.89
CA GLU A 176 -2.26 5.59 -7.24
C GLU A 176 -2.66 5.54 -5.77
N LYS A 177 -3.85 5.00 -5.45
CA LYS A 177 -4.30 4.81 -4.09
C LYS A 177 -3.37 3.96 -3.22
N CYS A 178 -2.67 2.97 -3.79
CA CYS A 178 -1.67 2.20 -3.04
C CYS A 178 -0.47 3.09 -2.60
N CYS A 179 -0.04 4.00 -3.45
CA CYS A 179 1.04 4.95 -3.14
C CYS A 179 0.59 5.96 -2.08
N ASP A 180 -0.61 6.56 -2.24
CA ASP A 180 -1.26 7.45 -1.29
C ASP A 180 -1.35 6.83 0.12
N MET A 181 -1.73 5.55 0.20
CA MET A 181 -1.85 4.90 1.50
C MET A 181 -0.50 4.75 2.19
N CYS A 182 0.58 4.51 1.45
CA CYS A 182 1.93 4.50 2.00
C CYS A 182 2.35 5.90 2.52
N GLU A 183 2.07 6.96 1.75
CA GLU A 183 2.28 8.35 2.18
C GLU A 183 1.46 8.66 3.44
N HIS A 184 0.18 8.29 3.46
CA HIS A 184 -0.68 8.50 4.62
C HIS A 184 -0.13 7.87 5.91
N VAL A 185 0.48 6.69 5.82
CA VAL A 185 1.19 6.09 6.97
C VAL A 185 2.40 6.92 7.37
N ALA A 186 3.19 7.41 6.40
CA ALA A 186 4.37 8.24 6.68
C ALA A 186 4.00 9.55 7.36
N ASP A 187 2.94 10.21 6.91
CA ASP A 187 2.36 11.41 7.52
C ASP A 187 1.87 11.16 8.95
N SER A 188 1.19 10.02 9.15
CA SER A 188 0.74 9.61 10.48
C SER A 188 1.90 9.38 11.43
N VAL A 189 3.01 8.80 10.95
CA VAL A 189 4.26 8.64 11.71
C VAL A 189 4.86 10.02 12.05
N GLU A 190 4.91 10.95 11.09
CA GLU A 190 5.42 12.31 11.33
C GLU A 190 4.61 13.03 12.41
N LEU A 191 3.28 12.96 12.35
CA LEU A 191 2.40 13.54 13.37
C LEU A 191 2.67 12.96 14.76
N VAL A 192 2.84 11.64 14.88
CA VAL A 192 3.18 10.99 16.16
C VAL A 192 4.53 11.46 16.68
N ILE A 193 5.53 11.61 15.81
CA ILE A 193 6.85 12.14 16.17
C ILE A 193 6.72 13.58 16.70
N LEU A 194 5.99 14.43 16.00
CA LEU A 194 5.78 15.84 16.39
C LEU A 194 5.08 15.98 17.75
N LYS A 195 4.09 15.14 18.04
CA LYS A 195 3.40 15.12 19.34
C LYS A 195 4.30 14.69 20.50
N ASN A 196 5.35 13.92 20.21
CA ASN A 196 6.18 13.26 21.23
C ASN A 196 7.64 13.75 21.28
N SER A 197 7.95 14.88 20.61
CA SER A 197 9.27 15.50 20.53
C SER A 197 9.49 16.55 21.60
#